data_cb47961cb46df16cf6f793e44ca9f2e7
#
_entry.id   cb47961cb46df16cf6f793e44ca9f2e7
#
_cell.length_a   1.000
_cell.length_b   1.000
_cell.length_c   1.000
_cell.angle_alpha   90.00
_cell.angle_beta   90.00
_cell.angle_gamma   90.00
#
_symmetry.space_group_name_H-M   'P 1'
#
loop_
_entity.id
_entity.type
_entity.pdbx_description
1 polymer ?
#
loop_
_entity_poly.entity_id
_entity_poly.type
_entity_poly.pdbx_seq_one_letter_code
_entity_poly.pdbx_strand_id
1 'polypeptide(L)'
;MRVKLFFNILLLITILGLTTMACSLSTSTGPPRNAALVEVVANTSLTPWLQGAIEDFNKAKTKTAAGKPVFVSLNPVESGQAVADMTTGAYLPALWIPDSEVWANVLAERGQTSFQGNCVSVAESPLVIAMWRPIAESLGWPGRSLGWLDIGGLAADPSAWAYYSGGQFGPTLRMGHTHPGLSGTGTSTLLAIVQAAESKSDAVTVEDIQQPIVQASVGAFEGTVSWFSTSTDHLGQTMRERGIGYLGAAVMYESTVIRYGGGDPDIVPIYPFEGTFVATHPACVNGAASAETQEAATLFRDYLLGQEAQQLAVANGLRPVNDSVTTGAPLDAAYGVDLSQPEVVFSPPTVDTIYAVQDLWQAARKDVNLVMILDVSGSMDGNKIRNMRQAAIQFVEQMGDDDFITIVPFSSQPLVLIHHEQVGPARQNVVRTIESMEAGGDTALYDAIGLGANSIANSTSSQTSNAMVVLTDGLDNNSFQYTFDRYLIEIATANDTTVFTIAYGDDADQEVLAELASQANGNFYPGNEANIAAIYQEMSAAFGGSVGIGR
;
A
#
# COMPACT_ATOMS: atom_id res chain seq x y z
N MET A 1 -66.46 20.31 -4.31
CA MET A 1 -65.30 19.83 -5.02
C MET A 1 -63.93 20.17 -4.34
N ARG A 2 -63.87 21.22 -3.51
CA ARG A 2 -62.61 21.61 -2.82
C ARG A 2 -62.24 20.78 -1.55
N VAL A 3 -63.19 20.19 -0.86
CA VAL A 3 -62.99 19.40 0.37
C VAL A 3 -62.46 18.00 0.09
N LYS A 4 -62.78 17.36 -1.04
CA LYS A 4 -62.28 16.05 -1.43
C LYS A 4 -60.76 16.10 -1.88
N LEU A 5 -60.35 17.25 -2.40
CA LEU A 5 -58.96 17.44 -2.83
C LEU A 5 -58.01 17.58 -1.63
N PHE A 6 -58.45 18.23 -0.55
CA PHE A 6 -57.65 18.40 0.67
C PHE A 6 -57.45 17.07 1.44
N PHE A 7 -58.49 16.21 1.43
CA PHE A 7 -58.38 14.90 2.10
C PHE A 7 -57.46 13.94 1.36
N ASN A 8 -57.42 13.98 0.02
CA ASN A 8 -56.52 13.16 -0.78
C ASN A 8 -55.07 13.65 -0.72
N ILE A 9 -54.82 14.95 -0.57
CA ILE A 9 -53.46 15.49 -0.39
C ILE A 9 -52.94 15.18 1.02
N LEU A 10 -53.77 15.23 2.05
CA LEU A 10 -53.40 14.87 3.41
C LEU A 10 -53.11 13.36 3.55
N LEU A 11 -53.86 12.50 2.84
CA LEU A 11 -53.64 11.05 2.80
C LEU A 11 -52.35 10.69 2.02
N LEU A 12 -52.01 11.43 0.95
CA LEU A 12 -50.77 11.23 0.20
C LEU A 12 -49.53 11.67 1.02
N ILE A 13 -49.63 12.75 1.79
CA ILE A 13 -48.55 13.23 2.66
C ILE A 13 -48.33 12.28 3.84
N THR A 14 -49.36 11.67 4.41
CA THR A 14 -49.25 10.66 5.46
C THR A 14 -48.67 9.32 4.95
N ILE A 15 -48.98 8.93 3.71
CA ILE A 15 -48.40 7.72 3.10
C ILE A 15 -46.94 7.96 2.69
N LEU A 16 -46.58 9.16 2.21
CA LEU A 16 -45.19 9.53 1.91
C LEU A 16 -44.31 9.68 3.18
N GLY A 17 -44.93 10.12 4.31
CA GLY A 17 -44.25 10.22 5.61
C GLY A 17 -44.00 8.87 6.30
N LEU A 18 -44.76 7.81 5.95
CA LEU A 18 -44.58 6.46 6.50
C LEU A 18 -43.56 5.61 5.71
N THR A 19 -43.27 5.98 4.47
CA THR A 19 -42.25 5.27 3.66
C THR A 19 -40.83 5.78 3.88
N THR A 20 -40.62 6.93 4.53
CA THR A 20 -39.30 7.47 4.85
C THR A 20 -38.81 7.08 6.26
N MET A 21 -39.59 6.39 7.08
CA MET A 21 -39.16 5.86 8.38
C MET A 21 -38.79 4.36 8.36
N ALA A 22 -38.79 3.70 7.20
CA ALA A 22 -38.47 2.27 7.09
C ALA A 22 -37.05 1.97 6.59
N CYS A 23 -36.18 2.98 6.48
CA CYS A 23 -34.78 2.79 6.08
C CYS A 23 -33.84 3.54 7.02
N SER A 24 -33.76 3.12 8.28
CA SER A 24 -32.60 3.30 9.14
C SER A 24 -32.75 2.54 10.46
N LEU A 25 -33.03 1.26 10.37
CA LEU A 25 -32.61 0.30 11.40
C LEU A 25 -31.38 -0.42 10.89
N SER A 26 -30.34 0.33 10.51
CA SER A 26 -28.98 -0.16 10.70
C SER A 26 -28.76 -0.16 12.21
N THR A 27 -29.00 -1.29 12.83
CA THR A 27 -28.50 -1.57 14.16
C THR A 27 -26.98 -1.41 14.08
N SER A 28 -26.47 -0.24 14.49
CA SER A 28 -25.07 -0.12 14.85
C SER A 28 -24.86 -1.11 16.00
N THR A 29 -24.40 -2.31 15.68
CA THR A 29 -24.03 -3.32 16.64
C THR A 29 -22.67 -2.93 17.22
N GLY A 30 -22.66 -1.87 18.02
CA GLY A 30 -21.53 -1.59 18.90
C GLY A 30 -21.34 -2.74 19.90
N PRO A 31 -20.19 -2.84 20.55
CA PRO A 31 -19.91 -3.90 21.49
C PRO A 31 -20.97 -3.96 22.59
N PRO A 32 -21.49 -5.14 22.94
CA PRO A 32 -22.40 -5.32 24.06
C PRO A 32 -21.80 -4.76 25.36
N ARG A 33 -22.65 -4.23 26.24
CA ARG A 33 -22.18 -3.82 27.57
C ARG A 33 -21.52 -5.02 28.27
N ASN A 34 -20.34 -4.81 28.85
CA ASN A 34 -19.52 -5.83 29.51
C ASN A 34 -18.99 -6.94 28.58
N ALA A 35 -18.85 -6.72 27.28
CA ALA A 35 -18.18 -7.66 26.39
C ALA A 35 -16.69 -7.77 26.70
N ALA A 36 -16.13 -8.97 26.54
CA ALA A 36 -14.71 -9.17 26.38
C ALA A 36 -14.34 -8.71 24.96
N LEU A 37 -13.59 -7.64 24.85
CA LEU A 37 -13.20 -7.04 23.57
C LEU A 37 -11.95 -7.70 23.03
N VAL A 38 -11.97 -8.11 21.76
CA VAL A 38 -10.83 -8.65 21.03
C VAL A 38 -10.58 -7.74 19.84
N GLU A 39 -9.58 -6.89 19.94
CA GLU A 39 -9.06 -6.18 18.77
C GLU A 39 -8.09 -7.11 18.04
N VAL A 40 -8.33 -7.29 16.74
CA VAL A 40 -7.50 -8.06 15.83
C VAL A 40 -6.75 -7.10 14.94
N VAL A 41 -5.43 -7.08 15.02
CA VAL A 41 -4.57 -6.47 13.99
C VAL A 41 -4.20 -7.57 13.00
N ALA A 42 -4.40 -7.35 11.71
CA ALA A 42 -4.13 -8.36 10.69
C ALA A 42 -3.61 -7.75 9.39
N ASN A 43 -2.82 -8.53 8.65
CA ASN A 43 -2.36 -8.15 7.32
C ASN A 43 -3.55 -7.76 6.42
N THR A 44 -3.38 -6.71 5.62
CA THR A 44 -4.46 -6.11 4.80
C THR A 44 -5.04 -7.09 3.79
N SER A 45 -4.25 -8.06 3.30
CA SER A 45 -4.71 -9.10 2.36
C SER A 45 -5.82 -9.98 2.91
N LEU A 46 -5.93 -10.11 4.25
CA LEU A 46 -6.93 -10.91 4.94
C LEU A 46 -8.27 -10.17 5.17
N THR A 47 -8.33 -8.87 4.88
CA THR A 47 -9.46 -8.01 5.29
C THR A 47 -10.83 -8.57 4.90
N PRO A 48 -11.14 -8.99 3.66
CA PRO A 48 -12.48 -9.45 3.31
C PRO A 48 -12.87 -10.76 4.02
N TRP A 49 -11.94 -11.70 4.15
CA TRP A 49 -12.18 -12.93 4.89
C TRP A 49 -12.48 -12.65 6.36
N LEU A 50 -11.61 -11.86 7.02
CA LEU A 50 -11.75 -11.58 8.46
C LEU A 50 -12.97 -10.72 8.76
N GLN A 51 -13.37 -9.79 7.87
CA GLN A 51 -14.61 -9.04 8.04
C GLN A 51 -15.83 -9.97 8.08
N GLY A 52 -15.94 -10.91 7.14
CA GLY A 52 -17.02 -11.90 7.14
C GLY A 52 -16.97 -12.83 8.35
N ALA A 53 -15.80 -13.37 8.67
CA ALA A 53 -15.60 -14.25 9.81
C ALA A 53 -15.94 -13.56 11.15
N ILE A 54 -15.54 -12.29 11.33
CA ILE A 54 -15.85 -11.49 12.52
C ILE A 54 -17.35 -11.22 12.61
N GLU A 55 -18.00 -10.88 11.49
CA GLU A 55 -19.43 -10.65 11.47
C GLU A 55 -20.20 -11.89 11.93
N ASP A 56 -19.86 -13.07 11.42
CA ASP A 56 -20.51 -14.33 11.78
C ASP A 56 -20.19 -14.74 13.23
N PHE A 57 -18.94 -14.59 13.68
CA PHE A 57 -18.58 -14.84 15.07
C PHE A 57 -19.33 -13.93 16.06
N ASN A 58 -19.42 -12.64 15.77
CA ASN A 58 -20.17 -11.68 16.60
C ASN A 58 -21.67 -11.97 16.63
N LYS A 59 -22.26 -12.41 15.50
CA LYS A 59 -23.66 -12.88 15.42
C LYS A 59 -23.92 -14.12 16.27
N ALA A 60 -22.97 -15.03 16.37
CA ALA A 60 -23.06 -16.24 17.17
C ALA A 60 -23.10 -15.97 18.69
N LYS A 61 -22.69 -14.77 19.14
CA LYS A 61 -22.68 -14.33 20.54
C LYS A 61 -21.93 -15.28 21.46
N THR A 62 -20.79 -15.77 21.01
CA THR A 62 -19.87 -16.62 21.78
C THR A 62 -19.54 -15.97 23.11
N LYS A 63 -19.38 -16.77 24.17
CA LYS A 63 -19.11 -16.28 25.52
C LYS A 63 -17.85 -16.91 26.08
N THR A 64 -17.14 -16.18 26.93
CA THR A 64 -16.08 -16.69 27.79
C THR A 64 -16.66 -17.66 28.86
N ALA A 65 -15.82 -18.43 29.51
CA ALA A 65 -16.20 -19.31 30.64
C ALA A 65 -16.89 -18.54 31.78
N ALA A 66 -16.54 -17.26 31.93
CA ALA A 66 -17.21 -16.35 32.89
C ALA A 66 -18.58 -15.84 32.40
N GLY A 67 -19.05 -16.28 31.23
CA GLY A 67 -20.36 -15.92 30.66
C GLY A 67 -20.42 -14.54 30.00
N LYS A 68 -19.28 -13.84 29.84
CA LYS A 68 -19.23 -12.55 29.13
C LYS A 68 -19.29 -12.75 27.61
N PRO A 69 -20.09 -11.97 26.87
CA PRO A 69 -20.07 -12.04 25.42
C PRO A 69 -18.71 -11.58 24.89
N VAL A 70 -18.18 -12.30 23.89
CA VAL A 70 -16.98 -11.88 23.17
C VAL A 70 -17.40 -11.00 22.00
N PHE A 71 -16.69 -9.91 21.79
CA PHE A 71 -16.87 -9.01 20.63
C PHE A 71 -15.54 -8.73 19.98
N VAL A 72 -15.45 -9.02 18.68
CA VAL A 72 -14.23 -8.89 17.87
C VAL A 72 -14.35 -7.70 16.95
N SER A 73 -13.28 -6.93 16.83
CA SER A 73 -13.10 -5.85 15.85
C SER A 73 -11.81 -6.06 15.06
N LEU A 74 -11.76 -5.58 13.81
CA LEU A 74 -10.61 -5.68 12.91
C LEU A 74 -9.96 -4.32 12.71
N ASN A 75 -8.62 -4.31 12.78
CA ASN A 75 -7.77 -3.22 12.36
C ASN A 75 -6.76 -3.77 11.31
N PRO A 76 -6.99 -3.55 10.00
CA PRO A 76 -6.10 -4.04 8.95
C PRO A 76 -4.83 -3.22 8.91
N VAL A 77 -3.67 -3.85 9.14
CA VAL A 77 -2.35 -3.20 9.15
C VAL A 77 -1.32 -4.16 8.56
N GLU A 78 -0.44 -3.67 7.70
CA GLU A 78 0.68 -4.45 7.16
C GLU A 78 1.64 -4.87 8.29
N SER A 79 2.32 -6.01 8.11
CA SER A 79 3.08 -6.64 9.19
C SER A 79 4.23 -5.78 9.73
N GLY A 80 4.98 -5.11 8.85
CA GLY A 80 6.06 -4.21 9.26
C GLY A 80 5.55 -2.94 9.91
N GLN A 81 4.44 -2.36 9.41
CA GLN A 81 3.79 -1.21 10.04
C GLN A 81 3.28 -1.57 11.44
N ALA A 82 2.65 -2.74 11.59
CA ALA A 82 2.19 -3.22 12.90
C ALA A 82 3.34 -3.38 13.91
N VAL A 83 4.51 -3.87 13.47
CA VAL A 83 5.73 -3.90 14.32
C VAL A 83 6.12 -2.48 14.75
N ALA A 84 6.15 -1.51 13.83
CA ALA A 84 6.49 -0.13 14.17
C ALA A 84 5.52 0.47 15.19
N ASP A 85 4.22 0.28 14.98
CA ASP A 85 3.15 0.79 15.87
C ASP A 85 3.22 0.16 17.27
N MET A 86 3.54 -1.12 17.37
CA MET A 86 3.60 -1.87 18.62
C MET A 86 4.93 -1.75 19.37
N THR A 87 6.00 -1.27 18.72
CA THR A 87 7.35 -1.22 19.31
C THR A 87 7.40 -0.48 20.64
N THR A 88 6.64 0.60 20.82
CA THR A 88 6.61 1.35 22.08
C THR A 88 5.90 0.62 23.21
N GLY A 89 5.12 -0.42 22.93
CA GLY A 89 4.27 -1.11 23.89
C GLY A 89 3.06 -0.31 24.39
N ALA A 90 2.87 0.91 23.92
CA ALA A 90 1.71 1.73 24.28
C ALA A 90 0.39 1.17 23.73
N TYR A 91 0.47 0.43 22.64
CA TYR A 91 -0.64 -0.24 21.99
C TYR A 91 -0.24 -1.67 21.62
N LEU A 92 -0.97 -2.66 22.14
CA LEU A 92 -0.81 -4.08 21.81
C LEU A 92 -2.21 -4.69 21.63
N PRO A 93 -2.57 -5.22 20.45
CA PRO A 93 -3.86 -5.85 20.22
C PRO A 93 -4.03 -7.14 21.03
N ALA A 94 -5.26 -7.63 21.15
CA ALA A 94 -5.54 -8.93 21.78
C ALA A 94 -5.08 -10.12 20.90
N LEU A 95 -5.18 -9.96 19.58
CA LEU A 95 -4.77 -10.94 18.57
C LEU A 95 -4.07 -10.22 17.41
N TRP A 96 -2.92 -10.75 17.00
CA TRP A 96 -2.19 -10.26 15.83
C TRP A 96 -2.05 -11.36 14.78
N ILE A 97 -2.37 -11.08 13.53
CA ILE A 97 -2.29 -12.02 12.41
C ILE A 97 -1.40 -11.40 11.31
N PRO A 98 -0.07 -11.45 11.46
CA PRO A 98 0.86 -11.06 10.40
C PRO A 98 0.85 -12.08 9.25
N ASP A 99 1.59 -11.81 8.19
CA ASP A 99 1.77 -12.76 7.09
C ASP A 99 2.76 -13.90 7.40
N SER A 100 3.67 -13.70 8.38
CA SER A 100 4.63 -14.72 8.83
C SER A 100 4.96 -14.55 10.32
N GLU A 101 5.31 -15.64 10.99
CA GLU A 101 5.71 -15.62 12.41
C GLU A 101 7.02 -14.85 12.66
N VAL A 102 7.86 -14.69 11.64
CA VAL A 102 9.11 -13.93 11.79
C VAL A 102 8.87 -12.50 12.28
N TRP A 103 7.72 -11.90 11.97
CA TRP A 103 7.36 -10.56 12.44
C TRP A 103 7.18 -10.48 13.95
N ALA A 104 6.68 -11.55 14.58
CA ALA A 104 6.65 -11.64 16.04
C ALA A 104 8.06 -11.69 16.64
N ASN A 105 9.01 -12.30 15.93
CA ASN A 105 10.42 -12.30 16.34
C ASN A 105 11.07 -10.92 16.15
N VAL A 106 10.79 -10.21 15.04
CA VAL A 106 11.22 -8.82 14.83
C VAL A 106 10.70 -7.91 15.95
N LEU A 107 9.43 -8.04 16.30
CA LEU A 107 8.83 -7.27 17.41
C LEU A 107 9.47 -7.61 18.76
N ALA A 108 9.81 -8.87 18.98
CA ALA A 108 10.45 -9.32 20.22
C ALA A 108 11.87 -8.78 20.37
N GLU A 109 12.67 -8.69 19.30
CA GLU A 109 13.98 -8.03 19.32
C GLU A 109 13.89 -6.54 19.68
N ARG A 110 12.73 -5.92 19.39
CA ARG A 110 12.41 -4.54 19.80
C ARG A 110 11.84 -4.42 21.22
N GLY A 111 11.87 -5.51 21.99
CA GLY A 111 11.50 -5.55 23.40
C GLY A 111 10.05 -5.96 23.68
N GLN A 112 9.25 -6.31 22.66
CA GLN A 112 7.85 -6.72 22.82
C GLN A 112 7.68 -8.22 22.54
N THR A 113 7.81 -9.05 23.57
CA THR A 113 7.77 -10.53 23.46
C THR A 113 6.37 -11.14 23.59
N SER A 114 5.33 -10.31 23.70
CA SER A 114 3.96 -10.72 24.05
C SER A 114 3.31 -11.68 23.06
N PHE A 115 3.78 -11.74 21.82
CA PHE A 115 3.22 -12.58 20.76
C PHE A 115 4.05 -13.83 20.44
N GLN A 116 5.21 -14.01 21.07
CA GLN A 116 6.06 -15.17 20.81
C GLN A 116 5.45 -16.48 21.38
N GLY A 117 5.55 -17.56 20.59
CA GLY A 117 5.20 -18.90 21.03
C GLY A 117 3.69 -19.20 21.16
N ASN A 118 2.82 -18.25 20.82
CA ASN A 118 1.37 -18.40 20.89
C ASN A 118 0.69 -18.24 19.52
N CYS A 119 1.41 -18.56 18.44
CA CYS A 119 0.96 -18.40 17.07
C CYS A 119 0.45 -19.73 16.49
N VAL A 120 -0.64 -19.67 15.72
CA VAL A 120 -1.19 -20.82 14.99
C VAL A 120 -1.57 -20.32 13.60
N SER A 121 -1.08 -20.97 12.55
CA SER A 121 -1.43 -20.64 11.16
C SER A 121 -2.94 -20.81 10.94
N VAL A 122 -3.58 -19.79 10.35
CA VAL A 122 -5.04 -19.77 10.14
C VAL A 122 -5.44 -19.74 8.68
N ALA A 123 -4.54 -19.41 7.77
CA ALA A 123 -4.75 -19.44 6.33
C ALA A 123 -3.39 -19.41 5.62
N GLU A 124 -3.35 -19.84 4.35
CA GLU A 124 -2.13 -19.75 3.54
C GLU A 124 -2.38 -19.00 2.23
N SER A 125 -1.33 -18.33 1.74
CA SER A 125 -1.34 -17.71 0.42
C SER A 125 0.09 -17.59 -0.12
N PRO A 126 0.41 -18.23 -1.27
CA PRO A 126 1.71 -18.08 -1.91
C PRO A 126 1.96 -16.63 -2.37
N LEU A 127 3.20 -16.18 -2.27
CA LEU A 127 3.67 -14.98 -2.94
C LEU A 127 3.84 -15.29 -4.43
N VAL A 128 3.28 -14.47 -5.30
CA VAL A 128 3.30 -14.67 -6.75
C VAL A 128 3.61 -13.38 -7.49
N ILE A 129 4.02 -13.50 -8.76
CA ILE A 129 4.09 -12.35 -9.65
C ILE A 129 2.74 -12.23 -10.33
N ALA A 130 1.93 -11.26 -9.92
CA ALA A 130 0.71 -10.87 -10.59
C ALA A 130 1.05 -10.25 -11.95
N MET A 131 0.50 -10.77 -13.03
CA MET A 131 0.78 -10.28 -14.38
C MET A 131 -0.48 -10.24 -15.21
N TRP A 132 -0.64 -9.20 -16.02
CA TRP A 132 -1.72 -9.17 -17.01
C TRP A 132 -1.58 -10.33 -17.98
N ARG A 133 -2.67 -11.08 -18.21
CA ARG A 133 -2.65 -12.27 -19.10
C ARG A 133 -2.02 -12.00 -20.47
N PRO A 134 -2.33 -10.90 -21.19
CA PRO A 134 -1.71 -10.65 -22.49
C PRO A 134 -0.18 -10.49 -22.41
N ILE A 135 0.33 -9.94 -21.30
CA ILE A 135 1.78 -9.85 -21.05
C ILE A 135 2.34 -11.25 -20.77
N ALA A 136 1.72 -12.01 -19.86
CA ALA A 136 2.16 -13.36 -19.52
C ALA A 136 2.22 -14.27 -20.77
N GLU A 137 1.19 -14.22 -21.62
CA GLU A 137 1.13 -15.00 -22.86
C GLU A 137 2.21 -14.56 -23.86
N SER A 138 2.54 -13.26 -23.95
CA SER A 138 3.62 -12.79 -24.82
C SER A 138 4.99 -13.34 -24.39
N LEU A 139 5.15 -13.68 -23.09
CA LEU A 139 6.34 -14.32 -22.53
C LEU A 139 6.33 -15.86 -22.64
N GLY A 140 5.23 -16.43 -23.16
CA GLY A 140 5.08 -17.87 -23.39
C GLY A 140 4.30 -18.63 -22.31
N TRP A 141 3.79 -17.93 -21.27
CA TRP A 141 2.91 -18.55 -20.26
C TRP A 141 1.57 -18.99 -20.88
N PRO A 142 0.94 -20.12 -20.46
CA PRO A 142 1.38 -21.05 -19.41
C PRO A 142 2.36 -22.15 -19.90
N GLY A 143 2.72 -22.18 -21.17
CA GLY A 143 3.59 -23.22 -21.76
C GLY A 143 5.07 -23.09 -21.35
N ARG A 144 5.49 -21.93 -20.87
CA ARG A 144 6.82 -21.65 -20.33
C ARG A 144 6.71 -21.25 -18.86
N SER A 145 7.50 -21.88 -18.00
CA SER A 145 7.68 -21.43 -16.63
C SER A 145 8.46 -20.12 -16.62
N LEU A 146 8.00 -19.16 -15.82
CA LEU A 146 8.63 -17.86 -15.61
C LEU A 146 9.14 -17.78 -14.17
N GLY A 147 10.29 -17.12 -13.98
CA GLY A 147 10.94 -16.99 -12.68
C GLY A 147 11.23 -15.55 -12.29
N TRP A 148 11.73 -15.37 -11.06
CA TRP A 148 12.11 -14.06 -10.52
C TRP A 148 13.15 -13.37 -11.39
N LEU A 149 14.21 -14.11 -11.77
CA LEU A 149 15.31 -13.55 -12.55
C LEU A 149 14.93 -13.32 -14.01
N ASP A 150 14.04 -14.14 -14.59
CA ASP A 150 13.50 -13.91 -15.93
C ASP A 150 12.77 -12.57 -16.01
N ILE A 151 11.85 -12.34 -15.07
CA ILE A 151 11.01 -11.13 -15.04
C ILE A 151 11.84 -9.90 -14.71
N GLY A 152 12.71 -9.99 -13.69
CA GLY A 152 13.63 -8.90 -13.34
C GLY A 152 14.57 -8.53 -14.49
N GLY A 153 15.11 -9.53 -15.19
CA GLY A 153 15.98 -9.32 -16.36
C GLY A 153 15.26 -8.67 -17.55
N LEU A 154 14.01 -9.09 -17.83
CA LEU A 154 13.17 -8.46 -18.87
C LEU A 154 12.81 -7.02 -18.53
N ALA A 155 12.48 -6.76 -17.28
CA ALA A 155 12.14 -5.42 -16.83
C ALA A 155 13.34 -4.47 -16.91
N ALA A 156 14.57 -4.99 -16.65
CA ALA A 156 15.81 -4.21 -16.72
C ALA A 156 16.35 -4.01 -18.15
N ASP A 157 15.90 -4.80 -19.15
CA ASP A 157 16.35 -4.72 -20.55
C ASP A 157 15.22 -4.30 -21.50
N PRO A 158 15.10 -3.00 -21.85
CA PRO A 158 14.06 -2.50 -22.77
C PRO A 158 14.11 -3.17 -24.16
N SER A 159 15.27 -3.65 -24.63
CA SER A 159 15.37 -4.31 -25.93
C SER A 159 14.85 -5.73 -25.90
N ALA A 160 15.12 -6.48 -24.82
CA ALA A 160 14.50 -7.78 -24.58
C ALA A 160 12.98 -7.64 -24.41
N TRP A 161 12.56 -6.65 -23.62
CA TRP A 161 11.13 -6.35 -23.47
C TRP A 161 10.45 -6.03 -24.81
N ALA A 162 11.05 -5.14 -25.62
CA ALA A 162 10.49 -4.78 -26.92
C ALA A 162 10.37 -6.01 -27.86
N TYR A 163 11.30 -6.96 -27.78
CA TYR A 163 11.25 -8.21 -28.55
C TYR A 163 10.05 -9.08 -28.13
N TYR A 164 9.86 -9.33 -26.85
CA TYR A 164 8.77 -10.19 -26.36
C TYR A 164 7.41 -9.50 -26.42
N SER A 165 7.32 -8.23 -26.08
CA SER A 165 6.06 -7.48 -26.09
C SER A 165 5.58 -7.07 -27.49
N GLY A 166 6.46 -7.13 -28.49
CA GLY A 166 6.20 -6.56 -29.83
C GLY A 166 5.86 -5.07 -29.80
N GLY A 167 6.25 -4.36 -28.73
CA GLY A 167 5.97 -2.92 -28.53
C GLY A 167 4.52 -2.62 -28.11
N GLN A 168 3.70 -3.62 -27.77
CA GLN A 168 2.27 -3.43 -27.46
C GLN A 168 2.00 -2.88 -26.07
N PHE A 169 2.92 -3.10 -25.10
CA PHE A 169 2.69 -2.81 -23.68
C PHE A 169 3.63 -1.73 -23.12
N GLY A 170 4.03 -0.79 -23.98
CA GLY A 170 4.93 0.28 -23.61
C GLY A 170 6.42 -0.04 -23.77
N PRO A 171 7.31 0.93 -23.51
CA PRO A 171 8.75 0.80 -23.79
C PRO A 171 9.48 -0.11 -22.78
N THR A 172 8.94 -0.29 -21.58
CA THR A 172 9.52 -1.09 -20.48
C THR A 172 8.44 -1.88 -19.78
N LEU A 173 8.80 -3.02 -19.17
CA LEU A 173 7.93 -3.73 -18.23
C LEU A 173 7.98 -2.99 -16.90
N ARG A 174 6.89 -2.34 -16.52
CA ARG A 174 6.79 -1.66 -15.23
C ARG A 174 6.42 -2.66 -14.14
N MET A 175 7.28 -2.75 -13.14
CA MET A 175 7.08 -3.61 -11.97
C MET A 175 6.61 -2.81 -10.76
N GLY A 176 5.85 -3.47 -9.88
CA GLY A 176 5.43 -2.91 -8.60
C GLY A 176 5.54 -3.91 -7.45
N HIS A 177 5.88 -3.43 -6.27
CA HIS A 177 5.75 -4.18 -5.02
C HIS A 177 5.48 -3.24 -3.84
N THR A 178 5.22 -3.80 -2.68
CA THR A 178 4.98 -3.01 -1.47
C THR A 178 6.30 -2.58 -0.82
N HIS A 179 6.26 -1.49 -0.07
CA HIS A 179 7.42 -0.98 0.66
C HIS A 179 7.95 -2.02 1.69
N PRO A 180 9.23 -2.44 1.61
CA PRO A 180 9.74 -3.53 2.44
C PRO A 180 9.79 -3.24 3.94
N GLY A 181 9.84 -1.98 4.35
CA GLY A 181 9.77 -1.59 5.77
C GLY A 181 8.35 -1.63 6.35
N LEU A 182 7.33 -1.63 5.51
CA LEU A 182 5.91 -1.64 5.92
C LEU A 182 5.28 -3.01 5.78
N SER A 183 5.57 -3.72 4.69
CA SER A 183 4.82 -4.90 4.26
C SER A 183 5.70 -6.13 4.14
N GLY A 184 5.19 -7.27 4.60
CA GLY A 184 5.84 -8.55 4.44
C GLY A 184 5.95 -9.01 3.00
N THR A 185 5.00 -8.65 2.11
CA THR A 185 5.12 -8.93 0.67
C THR A 185 6.34 -8.23 0.06
N GLY A 186 6.61 -6.98 0.42
CA GLY A 186 7.79 -6.25 -0.05
C GLY A 186 9.09 -6.88 0.42
N THR A 187 9.20 -7.18 1.72
CA THR A 187 10.37 -7.89 2.27
C THR A 187 10.55 -9.27 1.62
N SER A 188 9.45 -10.03 1.49
CA SER A 188 9.51 -11.37 0.87
C SER A 188 9.83 -11.32 -0.62
N THR A 189 9.45 -10.26 -1.35
CA THR A 189 9.84 -10.03 -2.76
C THR A 189 11.36 -9.97 -2.90
N LEU A 190 12.00 -9.14 -2.10
CA LEU A 190 13.45 -8.99 -2.12
C LEU A 190 14.16 -10.28 -1.74
N LEU A 191 13.72 -10.93 -0.66
CA LEU A 191 14.26 -12.22 -0.22
C LEU A 191 14.07 -13.31 -1.29
N ALA A 192 12.95 -13.33 -2.03
CA ALA A 192 12.74 -14.28 -3.11
C ALA A 192 13.72 -14.07 -4.27
N ILE A 193 14.05 -12.81 -4.59
CA ILE A 193 15.08 -12.50 -5.58
C ILE A 193 16.47 -12.94 -5.09
N VAL A 194 16.78 -12.75 -3.81
CA VAL A 194 18.01 -13.25 -3.18
C VAL A 194 18.10 -14.77 -3.27
N GLN A 195 17.03 -15.49 -2.90
CA GLN A 195 16.94 -16.95 -2.99
C GLN A 195 17.16 -17.44 -4.42
N ALA A 196 16.52 -16.80 -5.40
CA ALA A 196 16.65 -17.13 -6.81
C ALA A 196 18.09 -16.88 -7.32
N ALA A 197 18.70 -15.75 -6.96
CA ALA A 197 20.08 -15.41 -7.37
C ALA A 197 21.12 -16.37 -6.79
N GLU A 198 20.92 -16.83 -5.55
CA GLU A 198 21.77 -17.83 -4.89
C GLU A 198 21.41 -19.28 -5.28
N SER A 199 20.32 -19.49 -6.01
CA SER A 199 19.79 -20.82 -6.32
C SER A 199 19.57 -21.68 -5.06
N LYS A 200 19.06 -21.08 -3.99
CA LYS A 200 18.81 -21.69 -2.69
C LYS A 200 17.30 -21.76 -2.38
N SER A 201 16.86 -22.84 -1.74
CA SER A 201 15.52 -22.96 -1.14
C SER A 201 15.57 -22.90 0.40
N ASP A 202 16.72 -23.21 0.98
CA ASP A 202 16.95 -23.07 2.42
C ASP A 202 17.11 -21.59 2.80
N ALA A 203 17.04 -21.28 4.09
CA ALA A 203 17.17 -19.91 4.59
C ALA A 203 18.49 -19.27 4.14
N VAL A 204 18.40 -18.06 3.58
CA VAL A 204 19.57 -17.26 3.23
C VAL A 204 20.19 -16.64 4.47
N THR A 205 21.49 -16.33 4.38
CA THR A 205 22.26 -15.66 5.41
C THR A 205 22.53 -14.20 5.02
N VAL A 206 23.05 -13.41 5.96
CA VAL A 206 23.49 -12.03 5.67
C VAL A 206 24.64 -12.02 4.64
N GLU A 207 25.53 -13.03 4.70
CA GLU A 207 26.61 -13.18 3.73
C GLU A 207 26.12 -13.47 2.31
N ASP A 208 25.03 -14.24 2.16
CA ASP A 208 24.38 -14.47 0.86
C ASP A 208 23.85 -13.15 0.29
N ILE A 209 23.21 -12.33 1.12
CA ILE A 209 22.67 -11.02 0.71
C ILE A 209 23.77 -10.07 0.23
N GLN A 210 24.97 -10.20 0.76
CA GLN A 210 26.14 -9.38 0.41
C GLN A 210 26.85 -9.83 -0.88
N GLN A 211 26.45 -10.96 -1.50
CA GLN A 211 27.09 -11.43 -2.73
C GLN A 211 26.86 -10.47 -3.90
N PRO A 212 27.89 -10.21 -4.73
CA PRO A 212 27.75 -9.28 -5.86
C PRO A 212 26.65 -9.65 -6.84
N ILE A 213 26.40 -10.96 -7.06
CA ILE A 213 25.32 -11.42 -7.95
C ILE A 213 23.96 -11.08 -7.38
N VAL A 214 23.78 -11.18 -6.06
CA VAL A 214 22.55 -10.82 -5.37
C VAL A 214 22.30 -9.31 -5.46
N GLN A 215 23.32 -8.51 -5.15
CA GLN A 215 23.24 -7.05 -5.26
C GLN A 215 22.87 -6.61 -6.68
N ALA A 216 23.49 -7.22 -7.70
CA ALA A 216 23.18 -6.93 -9.10
C ALA A 216 21.75 -7.36 -9.48
N SER A 217 21.26 -8.51 -9.00
CA SER A 217 19.93 -9.00 -9.29
C SER A 217 18.83 -8.15 -8.64
N VAL A 218 19.00 -7.79 -7.36
CA VAL A 218 18.10 -6.89 -6.66
C VAL A 218 18.14 -5.49 -7.30
N GLY A 219 19.34 -4.95 -7.59
CA GLY A 219 19.48 -3.66 -8.28
C GLY A 219 18.85 -3.63 -9.66
N ALA A 220 18.94 -4.72 -10.45
CA ALA A 220 18.28 -4.81 -11.74
C ALA A 220 16.74 -4.79 -11.60
N PHE A 221 16.21 -5.52 -10.62
CA PHE A 221 14.76 -5.53 -10.36
C PHE A 221 14.28 -4.16 -9.85
N GLU A 222 14.92 -3.60 -8.83
CA GLU A 222 14.56 -2.30 -8.24
C GLU A 222 14.69 -1.14 -9.25
N GLY A 223 15.64 -1.24 -10.18
CA GLY A 223 15.78 -0.28 -11.28
C GLY A 223 14.54 -0.15 -12.18
N THR A 224 13.59 -1.09 -12.10
CA THR A 224 12.32 -1.11 -12.86
C THR A 224 11.12 -0.65 -12.06
N VAL A 225 11.27 -0.54 -10.73
CA VAL A 225 10.23 -0.10 -9.81
C VAL A 225 10.30 1.42 -9.69
N SER A 226 9.22 2.09 -10.01
CA SER A 226 9.11 3.55 -9.92
C SER A 226 8.22 4.01 -8.76
N TRP A 227 7.55 3.08 -8.10
CA TRP A 227 6.60 3.37 -7.03
C TRP A 227 6.40 2.15 -6.12
N PHE A 228 6.31 2.39 -4.81
CA PHE A 228 6.06 1.38 -3.80
C PHE A 228 4.68 1.55 -3.18
N SER A 229 3.90 0.49 -3.10
CA SER A 229 2.63 0.54 -2.39
C SER A 229 2.83 0.42 -0.88
N THR A 230 2.00 1.10 -0.11
CA THR A 230 1.98 0.98 1.36
C THR A 230 1.38 -0.33 1.84
N SER A 231 0.53 -0.98 1.02
CA SER A 231 -0.10 -2.25 1.37
C SER A 231 -0.31 -3.16 0.16
N THR A 232 -0.39 -4.46 0.42
CA THR A 232 -0.63 -5.49 -0.59
C THR A 232 -2.00 -5.32 -1.24
N ASP A 233 -3.02 -4.98 -0.46
CA ASP A 233 -4.38 -4.77 -0.97
C ASP A 233 -4.46 -3.56 -1.90
N HIS A 234 -3.87 -2.42 -1.49
CA HIS A 234 -3.79 -1.21 -2.31
C HIS A 234 -2.99 -1.43 -3.61
N LEU A 235 -1.93 -2.25 -3.59
CA LEU A 235 -1.17 -2.60 -4.79
C LEU A 235 -2.05 -3.32 -5.81
N GLY A 236 -2.81 -4.34 -5.37
CA GLY A 236 -3.73 -5.09 -6.22
C GLY A 236 -4.84 -4.22 -6.80
N GLN A 237 -5.44 -3.38 -5.97
CA GLN A 237 -6.46 -2.41 -6.39
C GLN A 237 -5.91 -1.43 -7.43
N THR A 238 -4.77 -0.81 -7.15
CA THR A 238 -4.12 0.15 -8.06
C THR A 238 -3.75 -0.48 -9.39
N MET A 239 -3.20 -1.69 -9.40
CA MET A 239 -2.89 -2.42 -10.63
C MET A 239 -4.15 -2.62 -11.48
N ARG A 240 -5.28 -3.02 -10.87
CA ARG A 240 -6.55 -3.23 -11.57
C ARG A 240 -7.15 -1.93 -12.10
N GLU A 241 -7.22 -0.90 -11.27
CA GLU A 241 -7.90 0.35 -11.60
C GLU A 241 -7.14 1.17 -12.64
N ARG A 242 -5.81 1.17 -12.57
CA ARG A 242 -4.94 1.95 -13.46
C ARG A 242 -4.56 1.23 -14.74
N GLY A 243 -4.69 -0.10 -14.77
CA GLY A 243 -4.57 -0.91 -15.95
C GLY A 243 -3.14 -1.24 -16.39
N ILE A 244 -3.07 -1.99 -17.50
CA ILE A 244 -1.86 -2.61 -18.05
C ILE A 244 -0.74 -1.60 -18.41
N GLY A 245 -1.10 -0.38 -18.78
CA GLY A 245 -0.13 0.68 -19.12
C GLY A 245 0.54 1.29 -17.89
N TYR A 246 -0.07 1.14 -16.70
CA TYR A 246 0.47 1.66 -15.45
C TYR A 246 1.43 0.67 -14.77
N LEU A 247 0.97 -0.55 -14.51
CA LEU A 247 1.79 -1.67 -14.01
C LEU A 247 1.58 -2.89 -14.90
N GLY A 248 2.64 -3.38 -15.52
CA GLY A 248 2.63 -4.60 -16.32
C GLY A 248 2.61 -5.85 -15.45
N ALA A 249 3.32 -5.82 -14.33
CA ALA A 249 3.35 -6.87 -13.32
C ALA A 249 3.57 -6.28 -11.91
N ALA A 250 3.19 -7.04 -10.88
CA ALA A 250 3.40 -6.66 -9.48
C ALA A 250 3.56 -7.92 -8.61
N VAL A 251 4.23 -7.77 -7.46
CA VAL A 251 4.37 -8.90 -6.52
C VAL A 251 3.37 -8.76 -5.39
N MET A 252 2.55 -9.78 -5.21
CA MET A 252 1.51 -9.84 -4.18
C MET A 252 1.13 -11.29 -3.84
N TYR A 253 0.25 -11.50 -2.88
CA TYR A 253 -0.25 -12.83 -2.58
C TYR A 253 -1.25 -13.34 -3.62
N GLU A 254 -1.30 -14.66 -3.82
CA GLU A 254 -2.28 -15.35 -4.69
C GLU A 254 -3.72 -14.88 -4.40
N SER A 255 -4.09 -14.78 -3.13
CA SER A 255 -5.41 -14.30 -2.71
C SER A 255 -5.72 -12.86 -3.17
N THR A 256 -4.72 -12.00 -3.23
CA THR A 256 -4.85 -10.63 -3.74
C THR A 256 -5.02 -10.64 -5.26
N VAL A 257 -4.27 -11.51 -5.97
CA VAL A 257 -4.45 -11.68 -7.42
C VAL A 257 -5.86 -12.18 -7.73
N ILE A 258 -6.36 -13.17 -6.99
CA ILE A 258 -7.74 -13.67 -7.15
C ILE A 258 -8.76 -12.55 -6.96
N ARG A 259 -8.57 -11.68 -5.95
CA ARG A 259 -9.49 -10.58 -5.64
C ARG A 259 -9.56 -9.55 -6.76
N TYR A 260 -8.44 -9.13 -7.28
CA TYR A 260 -8.33 -8.05 -8.26
C TYR A 260 -8.11 -8.54 -9.69
N GLY A 261 -7.90 -9.84 -9.89
CA GLY A 261 -7.53 -10.44 -11.18
C GLY A 261 -8.66 -10.47 -12.20
N GLY A 262 -9.93 -10.49 -11.78
CA GLY A 262 -11.08 -10.59 -12.69
C GLY A 262 -11.20 -9.41 -13.66
N GLY A 263 -11.76 -9.64 -14.85
CA GLY A 263 -11.98 -8.62 -15.88
C GLY A 263 -11.36 -8.99 -17.22
N ASP A 264 -11.42 -8.07 -18.18
CA ASP A 264 -10.84 -8.25 -19.53
C ASP A 264 -9.97 -7.03 -19.85
N PRO A 265 -8.64 -7.18 -19.97
CA PRO A 265 -7.89 -8.39 -19.67
C PRO A 265 -7.87 -8.74 -18.17
N ASP A 266 -7.67 -10.01 -17.86
CA ASP A 266 -7.48 -10.49 -16.48
C ASP A 266 -6.01 -10.43 -16.04
N ILE A 267 -5.80 -10.49 -14.71
CA ILE A 267 -4.48 -10.61 -14.08
C ILE A 267 -4.35 -12.04 -13.55
N VAL A 268 -3.25 -12.70 -13.85
CA VAL A 268 -2.99 -14.09 -13.48
C VAL A 268 -1.82 -14.21 -12.51
N PRO A 269 -1.83 -15.19 -11.59
CA PRO A 269 -0.69 -15.49 -10.74
C PRO A 269 0.36 -16.28 -11.53
N ILE A 270 1.58 -15.77 -11.56
CA ILE A 270 2.76 -16.49 -12.05
C ILE A 270 3.50 -17.03 -10.83
N TYR A 271 3.65 -18.35 -10.77
CA TYR A 271 4.42 -19.03 -9.73
C TYR A 271 5.86 -19.18 -10.21
N PRO A 272 6.83 -18.46 -9.59
CA PRO A 272 8.22 -18.52 -10.05
C PRO A 272 8.80 -19.93 -9.90
N PHE A 273 9.46 -20.43 -10.95
CA PHE A 273 9.97 -21.80 -10.97
C PHE A 273 11.14 -22.02 -9.99
N GLU A 274 11.86 -20.98 -9.60
CA GLU A 274 12.92 -21.07 -8.59
C GLU A 274 12.34 -21.38 -7.19
N GLY A 275 11.07 -21.08 -6.98
CA GLY A 275 10.36 -21.18 -5.71
C GLY A 275 9.84 -19.84 -5.22
N THR A 276 9.11 -19.87 -4.12
CA THR A 276 8.57 -18.66 -3.49
C THR A 276 8.24 -18.87 -2.01
N PHE A 277 7.93 -17.79 -1.30
CA PHE A 277 7.41 -17.85 0.06
C PHE A 277 5.92 -18.12 0.06
N VAL A 278 5.45 -18.77 1.13
CA VAL A 278 4.03 -18.94 1.43
C VAL A 278 3.73 -18.22 2.75
N ALA A 279 2.87 -17.22 2.70
CA ALA A 279 2.36 -16.61 3.91
C ALA A 279 1.46 -17.60 4.63
N THR A 280 1.72 -17.85 5.91
CA THR A 280 0.96 -18.79 6.74
C THR A 280 -0.04 -18.11 7.66
N HIS A 281 -0.05 -16.78 7.67
CA HIS A 281 -0.94 -15.92 8.46
C HIS A 281 -1.15 -16.43 9.89
N PRO A 282 -0.09 -16.45 10.71
CA PRO A 282 -0.19 -16.99 12.07
C PRO A 282 -1.00 -16.07 12.98
N ALA A 283 -2.03 -16.60 13.63
CA ALA A 283 -2.83 -15.90 14.64
C ALA A 283 -2.14 -16.02 16.00
N CYS A 284 -1.51 -14.93 16.43
CA CYS A 284 -0.70 -14.83 17.64
C CYS A 284 -1.49 -14.15 18.76
N VAL A 285 -1.82 -14.87 19.82
CA VAL A 285 -2.53 -14.33 21.00
C VAL A 285 -1.55 -13.55 21.88
N ASN A 286 -1.95 -12.35 22.31
CA ASN A 286 -1.17 -11.52 23.21
C ASN A 286 -1.05 -12.15 24.61
N GLY A 287 0.10 -12.74 24.92
CA GLY A 287 0.38 -13.38 26.21
C GLY A 287 0.47 -12.41 27.40
N ALA A 288 0.62 -11.10 27.15
CA ALA A 288 0.63 -10.09 28.21
C ALA A 288 -0.78 -9.53 28.52
N ALA A 289 -1.80 -9.86 27.72
CA ALA A 289 -3.18 -9.44 27.96
C ALA A 289 -3.77 -10.14 29.19
N SER A 290 -4.91 -9.64 29.70
CA SER A 290 -5.62 -10.29 30.80
C SER A 290 -6.04 -11.72 30.43
N ALA A 291 -6.15 -12.61 31.39
CA ALA A 291 -6.59 -14.00 31.17
C ALA A 291 -7.94 -14.06 30.41
N GLU A 292 -8.86 -13.15 30.70
CA GLU A 292 -10.15 -13.04 30.01
C GLU A 292 -9.97 -12.63 28.54
N THR A 293 -9.08 -11.68 28.26
CA THR A 293 -8.78 -11.24 26.89
C THR A 293 -8.08 -12.35 26.10
N GLN A 294 -7.14 -13.07 26.73
CA GLN A 294 -6.47 -14.22 26.12
C GLN A 294 -7.46 -15.34 25.79
N GLU A 295 -8.39 -15.66 26.71
CA GLU A 295 -9.46 -16.63 26.47
C GLU A 295 -10.34 -16.20 25.28
N ALA A 296 -10.79 -14.93 25.26
CA ALA A 296 -11.62 -14.40 24.21
C ALA A 296 -10.91 -14.41 22.83
N ALA A 297 -9.63 -14.04 22.78
CA ALA A 297 -8.81 -14.08 21.56
C ALA A 297 -8.60 -15.54 21.08
N THR A 298 -8.39 -16.48 22.01
CA THR A 298 -8.27 -17.91 21.71
C THR A 298 -9.57 -18.47 21.12
N LEU A 299 -10.73 -18.10 21.66
CA LEU A 299 -12.04 -18.51 21.13
C LEU A 299 -12.24 -18.04 19.69
N PHE A 300 -11.82 -16.82 19.36
CA PHE A 300 -11.91 -16.33 17.99
C PHE A 300 -10.88 -17.01 17.06
N ARG A 301 -9.62 -17.18 17.50
CA ARG A 301 -8.61 -17.94 16.75
C ARG A 301 -9.09 -19.35 16.43
N ASP A 302 -9.64 -20.05 17.42
CA ASP A 302 -10.13 -21.42 17.23
C ASP A 302 -11.36 -21.47 16.30
N TYR A 303 -12.20 -20.42 16.30
CA TYR A 303 -13.27 -20.25 15.31
C TYR A 303 -12.71 -20.11 13.88
N LEU A 304 -11.62 -19.33 13.69
CA LEU A 304 -10.98 -19.19 12.38
C LEU A 304 -10.47 -20.52 11.82
N LEU A 305 -10.10 -21.49 12.65
CA LEU A 305 -9.71 -22.85 12.26
C LEU A 305 -10.91 -23.77 11.96
N GLY A 306 -12.11 -23.35 12.32
CA GLY A 306 -13.35 -24.10 12.11
C GLY A 306 -13.75 -24.18 10.65
N GLN A 307 -14.54 -25.19 10.31
CA GLN A 307 -14.95 -25.48 8.93
C GLN A 307 -15.63 -24.28 8.24
N GLU A 308 -16.52 -23.58 8.94
CA GLU A 308 -17.26 -22.43 8.36
C GLU A 308 -16.32 -21.27 7.99
N ALA A 309 -15.43 -20.87 8.91
CA ALA A 309 -14.47 -19.80 8.66
C ALA A 309 -13.45 -20.19 7.58
N GLN A 310 -13.05 -21.45 7.51
CA GLN A 310 -12.13 -21.96 6.49
C GLN A 310 -12.79 -22.07 5.10
N GLN A 311 -14.08 -22.40 5.02
CA GLN A 311 -14.84 -22.32 3.75
C GLN A 311 -14.94 -20.87 3.27
N LEU A 312 -15.12 -19.93 4.19
CA LEU A 312 -15.10 -18.50 3.88
C LEU A 312 -13.71 -18.04 3.42
N ALA A 313 -12.61 -18.61 3.99
CA ALA A 313 -11.25 -18.36 3.52
C ALA A 313 -11.08 -18.79 2.05
N VAL A 314 -11.51 -20.00 1.70
CA VAL A 314 -11.53 -20.50 0.31
C VAL A 314 -12.29 -19.54 -0.62
N ALA A 315 -13.50 -19.10 -0.21
CA ALA A 315 -14.30 -18.16 -0.99
C ALA A 315 -13.62 -16.80 -1.19
N ASN A 316 -12.63 -16.45 -0.37
CA ASN A 316 -11.81 -15.24 -0.49
C ASN A 316 -10.41 -15.51 -1.10
N GLY A 317 -10.21 -16.67 -1.72
CA GLY A 317 -8.97 -17.00 -2.41
C GLY A 317 -7.80 -17.39 -1.50
N LEU A 318 -8.06 -17.68 -0.23
CA LEU A 318 -7.05 -18.17 0.73
C LEU A 318 -7.05 -19.70 0.75
N ARG A 319 -5.87 -20.30 0.80
CA ARG A 319 -5.72 -21.74 0.96
C ARG A 319 -6.04 -22.14 2.39
N PRO A 320 -6.95 -23.11 2.62
CA PRO A 320 -7.34 -23.49 3.96
C PRO A 320 -6.23 -24.30 4.65
N VAL A 321 -6.12 -24.12 5.98
CA VAL A 321 -5.24 -24.93 6.86
C VAL A 321 -5.97 -26.10 7.50
N ASN A 322 -7.28 -26.23 7.29
CA ASN A 322 -8.11 -27.32 7.79
C ASN A 322 -8.34 -28.33 6.68
N ASP A 323 -7.72 -29.50 6.78
CA ASP A 323 -7.77 -30.58 5.79
C ASP A 323 -9.19 -31.12 5.49
N SER A 324 -10.17 -30.84 6.38
CA SER A 324 -11.56 -31.24 6.16
C SER A 324 -12.32 -30.33 5.19
N VAL A 325 -11.72 -29.20 4.81
CA VAL A 325 -12.31 -28.22 3.89
C VAL A 325 -11.88 -28.51 2.46
N THR A 326 -12.85 -28.70 1.58
CA THR A 326 -12.58 -28.91 0.16
C THR A 326 -12.31 -27.60 -0.52
N THR A 327 -11.22 -27.51 -1.26
CA THR A 327 -10.90 -26.39 -2.14
C THR A 327 -11.79 -26.39 -3.37
N GLY A 328 -12.10 -25.21 -3.87
CA GLY A 328 -12.93 -24.98 -5.06
C GLY A 328 -12.80 -23.52 -5.49
N ALA A 329 -13.65 -23.07 -6.42
CA ALA A 329 -13.60 -21.69 -6.87
C ALA A 329 -13.62 -20.71 -5.68
N PRO A 330 -12.79 -19.65 -5.70
CA PRO A 330 -11.92 -19.22 -6.81
C PRO A 330 -10.51 -19.85 -6.84
N LEU A 331 -10.21 -20.83 -6.00
CA LEU A 331 -8.92 -21.55 -5.98
C LEU A 331 -8.89 -22.63 -7.08
N ASP A 332 -9.00 -22.24 -8.35
CA ASP A 332 -9.00 -23.16 -9.49
C ASP A 332 -8.41 -22.53 -10.77
N ALA A 333 -8.27 -23.36 -11.79
CA ALA A 333 -7.66 -22.96 -13.06
C ALA A 333 -8.43 -21.85 -13.82
N ALA A 334 -9.72 -21.64 -13.53
CA ALA A 334 -10.48 -20.54 -14.15
C ALA A 334 -9.97 -19.17 -13.70
N TYR A 335 -9.39 -19.11 -12.50
CA TYR A 335 -8.74 -17.93 -11.94
C TYR A 335 -7.21 -17.94 -12.14
N GLY A 336 -6.68 -18.89 -12.95
CA GLY A 336 -5.25 -19.07 -13.18
C GLY A 336 -4.51 -19.73 -12.01
N VAL A 337 -5.24 -20.25 -11.01
CA VAL A 337 -4.65 -20.86 -9.82
C VAL A 337 -4.31 -22.33 -10.08
N ASP A 338 -3.11 -22.71 -9.68
CA ASP A 338 -2.64 -24.09 -9.64
C ASP A 338 -2.26 -24.48 -8.20
N LEU A 339 -3.10 -25.30 -7.57
CA LEU A 339 -2.88 -25.72 -6.17
C LEU A 339 -1.67 -26.66 -5.99
N SER A 340 -1.08 -27.20 -7.08
CA SER A 340 0.19 -27.92 -7.01
C SER A 340 1.40 -27.00 -6.88
N GLN A 341 1.21 -25.71 -7.11
CA GLN A 341 2.22 -24.67 -6.98
C GLN A 341 2.16 -23.96 -5.60
N PRO A 342 3.29 -23.45 -5.09
CA PRO A 342 4.63 -23.57 -5.65
C PRO A 342 5.23 -24.96 -5.45
N GLU A 343 6.03 -25.44 -6.42
CA GLU A 343 6.78 -26.71 -6.27
C GLU A 343 7.89 -26.61 -5.23
N VAL A 344 8.47 -25.42 -5.09
CA VAL A 344 9.53 -25.09 -4.12
C VAL A 344 9.04 -23.98 -3.21
N VAL A 345 9.00 -24.26 -1.91
CA VAL A 345 8.70 -23.28 -0.87
C VAL A 345 10.01 -22.86 -0.20
N PHE A 346 10.29 -21.57 -0.20
CA PHE A 346 11.47 -21.03 0.46
C PHE A 346 11.35 -21.07 1.98
N SER A 347 12.44 -21.41 2.66
CA SER A 347 12.50 -21.39 4.12
C SER A 347 12.30 -19.97 4.67
N PRO A 348 11.60 -19.82 5.82
CA PRO A 348 11.38 -18.51 6.43
C PRO A 348 12.70 -17.77 6.71
N PRO A 349 12.73 -16.44 6.55
CA PRO A 349 13.89 -15.62 6.86
C PRO A 349 14.14 -15.53 8.36
N THR A 350 15.36 -15.15 8.73
CA THR A 350 15.69 -14.71 10.09
C THR A 350 15.48 -13.20 10.25
N VAL A 351 15.48 -12.71 11.48
CA VAL A 351 15.36 -11.26 11.73
C VAL A 351 16.55 -10.50 11.13
N ASP A 352 17.77 -11.05 11.26
CA ASP A 352 18.98 -10.44 10.68
C ASP A 352 18.89 -10.31 9.15
N THR A 353 18.33 -11.31 8.46
CA THR A 353 18.18 -11.27 7.00
C THR A 353 17.08 -10.31 6.56
N ILE A 354 16.03 -10.09 7.37
CA ILE A 354 15.04 -9.04 7.12
C ILE A 354 15.71 -7.66 7.11
N TYR A 355 16.50 -7.34 8.14
CA TYR A 355 17.22 -6.07 8.19
C TYR A 355 18.26 -5.93 7.06
N ALA A 356 19.02 -6.98 6.81
CA ALA A 356 20.05 -6.95 5.76
C ALA A 356 19.46 -6.74 4.35
N VAL A 357 18.29 -7.33 4.05
CA VAL A 357 17.65 -7.15 2.75
C VAL A 357 16.99 -5.77 2.63
N GLN A 358 16.54 -5.18 3.73
CA GLN A 358 16.06 -3.79 3.75
C GLN A 358 17.21 -2.80 3.52
N ASP A 359 18.37 -3.03 4.14
CA ASP A 359 19.58 -2.23 3.89
C ASP A 359 20.03 -2.35 2.41
N LEU A 360 19.99 -3.57 1.84
CA LEU A 360 20.27 -3.79 0.41
C LEU A 360 19.29 -3.04 -0.48
N TRP A 361 18.01 -3.08 -0.16
CA TRP A 361 16.97 -2.38 -0.91
C TRP A 361 17.20 -0.87 -0.91
N GLN A 362 17.49 -0.27 0.24
CA GLN A 362 17.79 1.17 0.33
C GLN A 362 18.97 1.57 -0.56
N ALA A 363 19.98 0.70 -0.69
CA ALA A 363 21.12 0.94 -1.56
C ALA A 363 20.84 0.64 -3.06
N ALA A 364 19.80 -0.15 -3.35
CA ALA A 364 19.51 -0.64 -4.71
C ALA A 364 18.39 0.16 -5.41
N ARG A 365 17.46 0.78 -4.64
CA ARG A 365 16.39 1.58 -5.22
C ARG A 365 16.94 2.82 -5.94
N LYS A 366 16.19 3.32 -6.90
CA LYS A 366 16.54 4.60 -7.52
C LYS A 366 16.39 5.74 -6.51
N ASP A 367 17.32 6.67 -6.54
CA ASP A 367 17.17 7.92 -5.82
C ASP A 367 15.99 8.73 -6.39
N VAL A 368 15.32 9.47 -5.54
CA VAL A 368 14.17 10.30 -5.93
C VAL A 368 14.65 11.71 -6.24
N ASN A 369 14.23 12.24 -7.39
CA ASN A 369 14.32 13.67 -7.72
C ASN A 369 12.95 14.30 -7.50
N LEU A 370 12.73 14.83 -6.30
CA LEU A 370 11.44 15.35 -5.83
C LEU A 370 11.33 16.87 -6.00
N VAL A 371 10.22 17.31 -6.57
CA VAL A 371 9.79 18.73 -6.52
C VAL A 371 8.55 18.83 -5.64
N MET A 372 8.65 19.59 -4.55
CA MET A 372 7.52 19.92 -3.67
C MET A 372 6.99 21.32 -4.01
N ILE A 373 5.76 21.39 -4.51
CA ILE A 373 5.02 22.61 -4.84
C ILE A 373 4.03 22.85 -3.70
N LEU A 374 4.29 23.87 -2.90
CA LEU A 374 3.59 24.12 -1.63
C LEU A 374 2.86 25.46 -1.68
N ASP A 375 1.55 25.41 -1.56
CA ASP A 375 0.71 26.59 -1.46
C ASP A 375 0.98 27.35 -0.16
N VAL A 376 1.33 28.62 -0.28
CA VAL A 376 1.48 29.57 0.82
C VAL A 376 0.62 30.83 0.57
N SER A 377 -0.47 30.72 -0.20
CA SER A 377 -1.44 31.78 -0.41
C SER A 377 -2.16 32.19 0.89
N GLY A 378 -2.92 33.28 0.83
CA GLY A 378 -3.58 33.83 2.01
C GLY A 378 -4.61 32.89 2.67
N SER A 379 -5.24 31.98 1.92
CA SER A 379 -6.19 30.97 2.42
C SER A 379 -5.54 29.90 3.30
N MET A 380 -4.21 29.72 3.15
CA MET A 380 -3.44 28.78 3.98
C MET A 380 -3.14 29.30 5.39
N ASP A 381 -3.48 30.55 5.73
CA ASP A 381 -3.16 31.13 7.05
C ASP A 381 -3.76 30.32 8.21
N GLY A 382 -3.09 30.34 9.34
CA GLY A 382 -3.52 29.69 10.58
C GLY A 382 -3.07 28.23 10.71
N ASN A 383 -4.02 27.29 10.88
CA ASN A 383 -3.72 25.87 11.08
C ASN A 383 -3.22 25.19 9.81
N LYS A 384 -3.75 25.57 8.65
CA LYS A 384 -3.40 24.95 7.38
C LYS A 384 -1.90 25.02 7.11
N ILE A 385 -1.30 26.22 7.15
CA ILE A 385 0.14 26.40 6.92
C ILE A 385 0.99 25.69 7.97
N ARG A 386 0.55 25.66 9.24
CA ARG A 386 1.28 24.95 10.31
C ARG A 386 1.30 23.44 10.09
N ASN A 387 0.15 22.86 9.79
CA ASN A 387 0.02 21.42 9.57
C ASN A 387 0.73 20.98 8.29
N MET A 388 0.63 21.77 7.21
CA MET A 388 1.37 21.53 5.97
C MET A 388 2.88 21.53 6.22
N ARG A 389 3.42 22.56 6.91
CA ARG A 389 4.86 22.62 7.24
C ARG A 389 5.31 21.43 8.06
N GLN A 390 4.55 21.04 9.11
CA GLN A 390 4.87 19.89 9.95
C GLN A 390 4.89 18.59 9.13
N ALA A 391 3.89 18.37 8.29
CA ALA A 391 3.80 17.17 7.44
C ALA A 391 4.91 17.13 6.38
N ALA A 392 5.21 18.27 5.73
CA ALA A 392 6.31 18.37 4.77
C ALA A 392 7.69 18.13 5.41
N ILE A 393 7.90 18.62 6.65
CA ILE A 393 9.12 18.34 7.42
C ILE A 393 9.25 16.86 7.73
N GLN A 394 8.19 16.21 8.22
CA GLN A 394 8.20 14.77 8.48
C GLN A 394 8.53 13.97 7.22
N PHE A 395 7.99 14.38 6.07
CA PHE A 395 8.33 13.75 4.79
C PHE A 395 9.83 13.89 4.47
N VAL A 396 10.39 15.10 4.57
CA VAL A 396 11.83 15.35 4.33
C VAL A 396 12.72 14.55 5.29
N GLU A 397 12.29 14.38 6.54
CA GLU A 397 13.01 13.56 7.52
C GLU A 397 13.05 12.07 7.16
N GLN A 398 12.06 11.59 6.41
CA GLN A 398 11.96 10.21 5.95
C GLN A 398 12.65 9.96 4.59
N MET A 399 12.99 10.99 3.83
CA MET A 399 13.72 10.84 2.56
C MET A 399 15.12 10.27 2.78
N GLY A 400 15.61 9.51 1.80
CA GLY A 400 16.99 9.01 1.79
C GLY A 400 18.01 10.14 1.68
N ASP A 401 19.22 9.90 2.16
CA ASP A 401 20.31 10.89 2.11
C ASP A 401 20.76 11.17 0.66
N ASP A 402 20.61 10.20 -0.24
CA ASP A 402 20.97 10.28 -1.65
C ASP A 402 19.84 10.82 -2.55
N ASP A 403 18.63 10.98 -2.01
CA ASP A 403 17.52 11.62 -2.71
C ASP A 403 17.81 13.12 -2.96
N PHE A 404 17.16 13.69 -3.97
CA PHE A 404 17.24 15.12 -4.32
C PHE A 404 15.92 15.83 -4.10
N ILE A 405 15.98 17.07 -3.67
CA ILE A 405 14.79 17.87 -3.39
C ILE A 405 14.86 19.26 -3.99
N THR A 406 13.74 19.70 -4.54
CA THR A 406 13.46 21.08 -4.96
C THR A 406 12.23 21.57 -4.22
N ILE A 407 12.28 22.75 -3.60
CA ILE A 407 11.15 23.35 -2.88
C ILE A 407 10.67 24.59 -3.62
N VAL A 408 9.40 24.56 -4.01
CA VAL A 408 8.71 25.61 -4.75
C VAL A 408 7.47 26.07 -3.99
N PRO A 409 7.59 26.97 -3.00
CA PRO A 409 6.41 27.65 -2.48
C PRO A 409 5.82 28.57 -3.55
N PHE A 410 4.49 28.72 -3.50
CA PHE A 410 3.81 29.65 -4.38
C PHE A 410 2.66 30.37 -3.66
N SER A 411 2.48 31.62 -4.06
CA SER A 411 1.32 32.46 -3.73
C SER A 411 0.96 33.29 -4.95
N SER A 412 1.08 34.61 -4.92
CA SER A 412 0.90 35.45 -6.13
C SER A 412 1.92 35.16 -7.22
N GLN A 413 3.06 34.54 -6.91
CA GLN A 413 4.06 34.04 -7.84
C GLN A 413 4.78 32.82 -7.22
N PRO A 414 5.18 31.80 -8.02
CA PRO A 414 6.02 30.72 -7.54
C PRO A 414 7.49 31.16 -7.43
N LEU A 415 8.21 30.58 -6.46
CA LEU A 415 9.63 30.84 -6.24
C LEU A 415 10.36 29.55 -5.90
N VAL A 416 11.50 29.28 -6.55
CA VAL A 416 12.37 28.17 -6.17
C VAL A 416 13.24 28.61 -4.99
N LEU A 417 13.00 28.05 -3.79
CA LEU A 417 13.80 28.32 -2.60
C LEU A 417 14.97 27.36 -2.42
N ILE A 418 14.76 26.09 -2.77
CA ILE A 418 15.77 25.03 -2.81
C ILE A 418 15.71 24.44 -4.23
N HIS A 419 16.84 24.23 -4.87
CA HIS A 419 16.89 23.67 -6.22
C HIS A 419 17.81 22.46 -6.29
N HIS A 420 17.24 21.27 -6.48
CA HIS A 420 17.95 20.01 -6.74
C HIS A 420 19.13 19.79 -5.79
N GLU A 421 18.89 19.94 -4.50
CA GLU A 421 19.91 19.66 -3.49
C GLU A 421 19.77 18.20 -2.97
N GLN A 422 20.90 17.52 -2.77
CA GLN A 422 20.93 16.21 -2.13
C GLN A 422 20.46 16.33 -0.68
N VAL A 423 19.51 15.49 -0.29
CA VAL A 423 18.79 15.62 0.98
C VAL A 423 19.71 15.45 2.18
N GLY A 424 20.60 14.46 2.20
CA GLY A 424 21.46 14.19 3.34
C GLY A 424 22.19 15.44 3.86
N PRO A 425 23.05 16.08 3.06
CA PRO A 425 23.77 17.29 3.48
C PRO A 425 22.87 18.52 3.64
N ALA A 426 21.77 18.61 2.88
CA ALA A 426 20.88 19.77 2.87
C ALA A 426 19.70 19.68 3.87
N ARG A 427 19.43 18.53 4.48
CA ARG A 427 18.23 18.24 5.29
C ARG A 427 17.87 19.34 6.27
N GLN A 428 18.83 19.79 7.09
CA GLN A 428 18.58 20.86 8.06
C GLN A 428 18.26 22.20 7.40
N ASN A 429 18.82 22.49 6.22
CA ASN A 429 18.53 23.71 5.47
C ASN A 429 17.12 23.66 4.89
N VAL A 430 16.75 22.51 4.32
CA VAL A 430 15.39 22.26 3.79
C VAL A 430 14.34 22.42 4.89
N VAL A 431 14.54 21.78 6.04
CA VAL A 431 13.63 21.89 7.21
C VAL A 431 13.45 23.35 7.63
N ARG A 432 14.55 24.09 7.83
CA ARG A 432 14.46 25.53 8.18
C ARG A 432 13.75 26.36 7.12
N THR A 433 13.95 26.04 5.84
CA THR A 433 13.26 26.73 4.75
C THR A 433 11.76 26.51 4.82
N ILE A 434 11.31 25.26 5.04
CA ILE A 434 9.88 24.94 5.21
C ILE A 434 9.31 25.60 6.46
N GLU A 435 10.02 25.60 7.60
CA GLU A 435 9.61 26.25 8.84
C GLU A 435 9.39 27.77 8.69
N SER A 436 10.18 28.42 7.82
CA SER A 436 10.13 29.86 7.59
C SER A 436 9.02 30.33 6.67
N MET A 437 8.28 29.43 6.01
CA MET A 437 7.22 29.80 5.07
C MET A 437 6.06 30.47 5.80
N GLU A 438 5.58 31.60 5.26
CA GLU A 438 4.44 32.36 5.78
C GLU A 438 3.34 32.42 4.71
N ALA A 439 2.08 32.40 5.16
CA ALA A 439 0.93 32.48 4.26
C ALA A 439 0.65 33.94 3.86
N GLY A 440 0.30 34.15 2.58
CA GLY A 440 -0.13 35.45 2.07
C GLY A 440 -0.14 35.54 0.55
N GLY A 441 -0.91 36.44 -0.01
CA GLY A 441 -1.03 36.65 -1.45
C GLY A 441 -2.13 35.82 -2.12
N ASP A 442 -2.10 35.78 -3.43
CA ASP A 442 -3.04 35.05 -4.30
C ASP A 442 -2.53 33.63 -4.60
N THR A 443 -3.12 32.92 -5.58
CA THR A 443 -2.84 31.52 -5.87
C THR A 443 -2.46 31.34 -7.34
N ALA A 444 -1.15 31.28 -7.65
CA ALA A 444 -0.61 31.05 -9.01
C ALA A 444 -0.22 29.57 -9.19
N LEU A 445 -1.20 28.66 -9.10
CA LEU A 445 -1.01 27.21 -9.10
C LEU A 445 -0.41 26.68 -10.39
N TYR A 446 -0.95 27.10 -11.55
CA TYR A 446 -0.49 26.57 -12.84
C TYR A 446 0.92 27.05 -13.19
N ASP A 447 1.26 28.28 -12.82
CA ASP A 447 2.63 28.80 -12.95
C ASP A 447 3.60 28.02 -12.05
N ALA A 448 3.18 27.61 -10.85
CA ALA A 448 3.98 26.80 -9.95
C ALA A 448 4.23 25.39 -10.50
N ILE A 449 3.19 24.73 -11.06
CA ILE A 449 3.32 23.42 -11.72
C ILE A 449 4.29 23.52 -12.90
N GLY A 450 4.17 24.55 -13.77
CA GLY A 450 5.06 24.77 -14.88
C GLY A 450 6.52 25.02 -14.46
N LEU A 451 6.74 25.77 -13.39
CA LEU A 451 8.08 25.99 -12.80
C LEU A 451 8.67 24.69 -12.24
N GLY A 452 7.86 23.88 -11.54
CA GLY A 452 8.26 22.57 -11.04
C GLY A 452 8.64 21.60 -12.16
N ALA A 453 7.83 21.53 -13.22
CA ALA A 453 8.11 20.72 -14.41
C ALA A 453 9.44 21.11 -15.07
N ASN A 454 9.70 22.41 -15.21
CA ASN A 454 10.98 22.92 -15.73
C ASN A 454 12.17 22.57 -14.81
N SER A 455 11.96 22.58 -13.49
CA SER A 455 12.99 22.18 -12.52
C SER A 455 13.37 20.71 -12.70
N ILE A 456 12.38 19.82 -12.86
CA ILE A 456 12.63 18.40 -13.15
C ILE A 456 13.36 18.25 -14.50
N ALA A 457 12.90 18.90 -15.55
CA ALA A 457 13.51 18.80 -16.88
C ALA A 457 15.00 19.18 -16.90
N ASN A 458 15.41 20.09 -16.00
CA ASN A 458 16.80 20.53 -15.87
C ASN A 458 17.65 19.65 -14.91
N SER A 459 17.02 18.76 -14.12
CA SER A 459 17.69 17.96 -13.09
C SER A 459 17.53 16.45 -13.26
N THR A 460 16.74 16.00 -14.25
CA THR A 460 16.49 14.57 -14.48
C THR A 460 17.73 13.79 -14.88
N SER A 461 17.85 12.55 -14.42
CA SER A 461 18.87 11.58 -14.82
C SER A 461 18.24 10.19 -15.03
N SER A 462 18.96 9.29 -15.69
CA SER A 462 18.53 7.87 -15.81
C SER A 462 18.63 7.09 -14.49
N GLN A 463 19.30 7.66 -13.50
CA GLN A 463 19.52 7.03 -12.18
C GLN A 463 18.50 7.49 -11.15
N THR A 464 17.65 8.46 -11.46
CA THR A 464 16.64 9.00 -10.54
C THR A 464 15.23 8.74 -11.02
N SER A 465 14.31 8.55 -10.06
CA SER A 465 12.86 8.57 -10.28
C SER A 465 12.36 10.00 -10.06
N ASN A 466 11.71 10.59 -11.08
CA ASN A 466 11.21 11.96 -10.98
C ASN A 466 9.82 11.98 -10.34
N ALA A 467 9.63 12.85 -9.37
CA ALA A 467 8.38 13.03 -8.65
C ALA A 467 8.04 14.50 -8.41
N MET A 468 6.76 14.81 -8.42
CA MET A 468 6.21 16.12 -8.08
C MET A 468 5.09 15.95 -7.07
N VAL A 469 5.12 16.69 -5.98
CA VAL A 469 4.03 16.79 -5.01
C VAL A 469 3.45 18.19 -5.08
N VAL A 470 2.16 18.31 -5.36
CA VAL A 470 1.44 19.58 -5.45
C VAL A 470 0.41 19.64 -4.32
N LEU A 471 0.53 20.62 -3.43
CA LEU A 471 -0.44 20.88 -2.38
C LEU A 471 -1.02 22.28 -2.55
N THR A 472 -2.35 22.39 -2.60
CA THR A 472 -3.09 23.65 -2.61
C THR A 472 -4.42 23.52 -1.88
N ASP A 473 -4.89 24.63 -1.31
CA ASP A 473 -6.22 24.74 -0.69
C ASP A 473 -7.19 25.63 -1.46
N GLY A 474 -6.82 26.06 -2.67
CA GLY A 474 -7.62 26.99 -3.45
C GLY A 474 -7.67 26.69 -4.95
N LEU A 475 -8.42 27.54 -5.65
CA LEU A 475 -8.47 27.61 -7.11
C LEU A 475 -7.34 28.51 -7.60
N ASP A 476 -6.81 28.23 -8.79
CA ASP A 476 -5.92 29.16 -9.45
C ASP A 476 -6.63 30.49 -9.72
N ASN A 477 -6.02 31.59 -9.33
CA ASN A 477 -6.58 32.93 -9.54
C ASN A 477 -5.55 33.97 -9.98
N ASN A 478 -4.27 33.58 -10.13
CA ASN A 478 -3.20 34.52 -10.43
C ASN A 478 -2.11 33.99 -11.39
N SER A 479 -2.28 32.81 -11.97
CA SER A 479 -1.37 32.33 -13.02
C SER A 479 -1.52 33.15 -14.32
N PHE A 480 -0.40 33.45 -14.95
CA PHE A 480 -0.40 34.17 -16.24
C PHE A 480 0.53 33.58 -17.29
N GLN A 481 1.48 32.72 -16.93
CA GLN A 481 2.36 32.02 -17.87
C GLN A 481 1.75 30.71 -18.39
N TYR A 482 1.04 30.02 -17.53
CA TYR A 482 0.42 28.73 -17.81
C TYR A 482 -1.08 28.76 -17.50
N THR A 483 -1.81 27.93 -18.23
CA THR A 483 -3.22 27.60 -17.96
C THR A 483 -3.32 26.10 -17.82
N PHE A 484 -4.37 25.59 -17.15
CA PHE A 484 -4.60 24.15 -17.09
C PHE A 484 -5.08 23.65 -18.46
N ASP A 485 -4.13 23.19 -19.24
CA ASP A 485 -4.36 22.69 -20.59
C ASP A 485 -3.44 21.49 -20.89
N ARG A 486 -3.60 20.94 -22.07
CA ARG A 486 -2.80 19.79 -22.51
C ARG A 486 -1.29 20.06 -22.45
N TYR A 487 -0.85 21.28 -22.72
CA TYR A 487 0.57 21.61 -22.70
C TYR A 487 1.16 21.55 -21.29
N LEU A 488 0.44 22.09 -20.30
CA LEU A 488 0.87 22.02 -18.89
C LEU A 488 0.96 20.56 -18.42
N ILE A 489 -0.03 19.73 -18.78
CA ILE A 489 -0.04 18.29 -18.46
C ILE A 489 1.15 17.59 -19.13
N GLU A 490 1.40 17.84 -20.43
CA GLU A 490 2.52 17.24 -21.16
C GLU A 490 3.88 17.58 -20.54
N ILE A 491 4.13 18.81 -20.10
CA ILE A 491 5.40 19.16 -19.45
C ILE A 491 5.49 18.63 -18.01
N ALA A 492 4.39 18.59 -17.27
CA ALA A 492 4.35 18.06 -15.90
C ALA A 492 4.57 16.53 -15.85
N THR A 493 4.17 15.81 -16.91
CA THR A 493 4.33 14.36 -17.03
C THR A 493 5.59 13.95 -17.81
N ALA A 494 6.32 14.91 -18.34
CA ALA A 494 7.56 14.64 -19.06
C ALA A 494 8.61 13.94 -18.16
N ASN A 495 9.55 13.24 -18.79
CA ASN A 495 10.62 12.50 -18.09
C ASN A 495 10.13 11.44 -17.12
N ASP A 496 9.01 10.76 -17.41
CA ASP A 496 8.37 9.78 -16.53
C ASP A 496 8.07 10.33 -15.12
N THR A 497 7.73 11.61 -15.02
CA THR A 497 7.43 12.27 -13.75
C THR A 497 6.11 11.77 -13.19
N THR A 498 6.12 11.26 -11.97
CA THR A 498 4.91 10.92 -11.20
C THR A 498 4.45 12.15 -10.43
N VAL A 499 3.19 12.58 -10.60
CA VAL A 499 2.66 13.76 -9.90
C VAL A 499 1.61 13.35 -8.88
N PHE A 500 1.89 13.62 -7.62
CA PHE A 500 0.93 13.48 -6.52
C PHE A 500 0.30 14.83 -6.22
N THR A 501 -1.01 14.85 -6.02
CA THR A 501 -1.73 16.08 -5.75
C THR A 501 -2.55 15.99 -4.47
N ILE A 502 -2.54 17.05 -3.67
CA ILE A 502 -3.27 17.15 -2.41
C ILE A 502 -4.21 18.35 -2.48
N ALA A 503 -5.52 18.09 -2.50
CA ALA A 503 -6.55 19.10 -2.29
C ALA A 503 -6.73 19.34 -0.79
N TYR A 504 -6.19 20.43 -0.23
CA TYR A 504 -6.16 20.66 1.20
C TYR A 504 -7.38 21.47 1.68
N GLY A 505 -8.50 20.80 1.82
CA GLY A 505 -9.81 21.36 2.15
C GLY A 505 -10.78 21.35 0.97
N ASP A 506 -12.01 21.81 1.22
CA ASP A 506 -13.10 21.71 0.24
C ASP A 506 -13.05 22.79 -0.85
N ASP A 507 -12.24 23.85 -0.67
CA ASP A 507 -12.15 24.99 -1.59
C ASP A 507 -11.14 24.76 -2.72
N ALA A 508 -10.32 23.69 -2.66
CA ALA A 508 -9.35 23.33 -3.68
C ALA A 508 -10.05 22.79 -4.95
N ASP A 509 -9.41 23.00 -6.13
CA ASP A 509 -9.89 22.46 -7.40
C ASP A 509 -9.59 20.96 -7.51
N GLN A 510 -10.47 20.17 -6.90
CA GLN A 510 -10.32 18.70 -6.84
C GLN A 510 -10.34 18.05 -8.22
N GLU A 511 -11.08 18.60 -9.18
CA GLU A 511 -11.18 18.06 -10.54
C GLU A 511 -9.85 18.23 -11.30
N VAL A 512 -9.29 19.42 -11.28
CA VAL A 512 -7.98 19.73 -11.88
C VAL A 512 -6.86 18.91 -11.24
N LEU A 513 -6.83 18.82 -9.90
CA LEU A 513 -5.81 18.07 -9.18
C LEU A 513 -5.90 16.55 -9.42
N ALA A 514 -7.12 16.00 -9.47
CA ALA A 514 -7.35 14.59 -9.77
C ALA A 514 -6.98 14.27 -11.23
N GLU A 515 -7.31 15.14 -12.18
CA GLU A 515 -6.94 14.96 -13.58
C GLU A 515 -5.42 14.98 -13.75
N LEU A 516 -4.71 15.96 -13.17
CA LEU A 516 -3.25 16.05 -13.23
C LEU A 516 -2.58 14.79 -12.67
N ALA A 517 -2.98 14.34 -11.46
CA ALA A 517 -2.44 13.14 -10.85
C ALA A 517 -2.69 11.90 -11.71
N SER A 518 -3.90 11.75 -12.24
CA SER A 518 -4.28 10.62 -13.10
C SER A 518 -3.44 10.56 -14.38
N GLN A 519 -3.23 11.69 -15.05
CA GLN A 519 -2.44 11.76 -16.28
C GLN A 519 -0.95 11.49 -16.03
N ALA A 520 -0.47 11.78 -14.81
CA ALA A 520 0.94 11.69 -14.41
C ALA A 520 1.28 10.41 -13.61
N ASN A 521 0.47 9.38 -13.67
CA ASN A 521 0.67 8.12 -12.93
C ASN A 521 0.81 8.27 -11.40
N GLY A 522 0.38 9.40 -10.82
CA GLY A 522 0.37 9.65 -9.38
C GLY A 522 -1.01 9.49 -8.76
N ASN A 523 -1.17 9.82 -7.49
CA ASN A 523 -2.42 9.75 -6.75
C ASN A 523 -2.92 11.14 -6.38
N PHE A 524 -4.25 11.29 -6.37
CA PHE A 524 -4.95 12.44 -5.83
C PHE A 524 -5.42 12.13 -4.41
N TYR A 525 -5.18 13.08 -3.49
CA TYR A 525 -5.56 12.96 -2.09
C TYR A 525 -6.46 14.10 -1.65
N PRO A 526 -7.68 13.83 -1.19
CA PRO A 526 -8.49 14.81 -0.46
C PRO A 526 -7.91 14.98 0.95
N GLY A 527 -7.21 16.09 1.18
CA GLY A 527 -6.50 16.40 2.43
C GLY A 527 -7.29 17.35 3.33
N ASN A 528 -7.09 17.22 4.64
CA ASN A 528 -7.58 18.14 5.67
C ASN A 528 -6.64 18.14 6.88
N GLU A 529 -6.95 18.95 7.89
CA GLU A 529 -6.12 19.07 9.11
C GLU A 529 -5.92 17.73 9.84
N ALA A 530 -6.86 16.78 9.73
CA ALA A 530 -6.80 15.51 10.45
C ALA A 530 -5.97 14.43 9.72
N ASN A 531 -5.90 14.47 8.38
CA ASN A 531 -5.28 13.40 7.59
C ASN A 531 -4.01 13.81 6.83
N ILE A 532 -3.63 15.09 6.80
CA ILE A 532 -2.50 15.57 6.00
C ILE A 532 -1.18 14.87 6.35
N ALA A 533 -0.92 14.58 7.62
CA ALA A 533 0.28 13.86 8.05
C ALA A 533 0.30 12.41 7.51
N ALA A 534 -0.85 11.72 7.53
CA ALA A 534 -0.98 10.37 6.99
C ALA A 534 -0.77 10.34 5.47
N ILE A 535 -1.28 11.34 4.74
CA ILE A 535 -1.07 11.49 3.29
C ILE A 535 0.42 11.64 2.98
N TYR A 536 1.13 12.50 3.70
CA TYR A 536 2.58 12.67 3.50
C TYR A 536 3.38 11.42 3.85
N GLN A 537 2.96 10.66 4.87
CA GLN A 537 3.59 9.38 5.22
C GLN A 537 3.36 8.33 4.12
N GLU A 538 2.15 8.26 3.55
CA GLU A 538 1.86 7.39 2.41
C GLU A 538 2.69 7.74 1.19
N MET A 539 2.81 9.03 0.86
CA MET A 539 3.66 9.48 -0.24
C MET A 539 5.15 9.19 0.02
N SER A 540 5.63 9.37 1.26
CA SER A 540 7.01 9.02 1.62
C SER A 540 7.30 7.55 1.38
N ALA A 541 6.38 6.66 1.78
CA ALA A 541 6.48 5.24 1.50
C ALA A 541 6.49 4.95 -0.01
N ALA A 542 5.64 5.62 -0.79
CA ALA A 542 5.56 5.47 -2.25
C ALA A 542 6.89 5.80 -2.95
N PHE A 543 7.71 6.65 -2.36
CA PHE A 543 9.04 7.01 -2.85
C PHE A 543 10.19 6.23 -2.17
N GLY A 544 9.88 5.22 -1.37
CA GLY A 544 10.89 4.43 -0.68
C GLY A 544 11.53 5.15 0.51
N GLY A 545 10.82 6.08 1.15
CA GLY A 545 11.28 6.75 2.36
C GLY A 545 11.46 5.81 3.55
N SER A 546 12.21 6.23 4.56
CA SER A 546 12.45 5.44 5.78
C SER A 546 11.21 5.42 6.66
N VAL A 547 10.25 4.55 6.35
CA VAL A 547 9.01 4.34 7.09
C VAL A 547 8.87 2.88 7.54
N GLY A 548 8.04 2.63 8.56
CA GLY A 548 7.84 1.29 9.10
C GLY A 548 9.00 0.81 9.96
N ILE A 549 9.40 -0.45 9.81
CA ILE A 549 10.55 -1.00 10.53
C ILE A 549 11.85 -0.61 9.81
N GLY A 550 12.54 0.41 10.27
CA GLY A 550 13.93 0.69 9.93
C GLY A 550 14.84 0.30 11.10
N ARG A 551 16.17 0.15 10.86
CA ARG A 551 17.15 0.05 11.96
C ARG A 551 17.24 1.34 12.74
#